data_8790aa1d54aa0b1d5f7bc84231246f88
#
_entry.id   8790aa1d54aa0b1d5f7bc84231246f88
#
_cell.length_a   1.000
_cell.length_b   1.000
_cell.length_c   1.000
_cell.angle_alpha   90.00
_cell.angle_beta   90.00
_cell.angle_gamma   90.00
#
_symmetry.space_group_name_H-M   'P 1'
#
loop_
_entity.id
_entity.type
_entity.pdbx_description
1 polymer ?
#
loop_
_entity_poly.entity_id
_entity_poly.type
_entity_poly.pdbx_seq_one_letter_code
_entity_poly.pdbx_strand_id
1 'polypeptide(L)'
;MKAVRFHQYGDPDVLRHEDVEQPDPDAGQVRVRVAATSFNPVDANIRAGFMRGPIPVTLPHTPGIDVAGTVDALGEGVTGIQVGDQVIGLLPMAGPGAAAEYVLAPAEALTPAPKSVALPDAAALPLVGLTAWQALFEHAKPTAGQRVLINGAGGAVGGYAVQLAKQAGAHVIATAGPRSSERVRAAGADEVVDHTTVGVVAAVSGPVDAVLNLAPVEPAQLAALLGLIRPGGVLVNTTVWMPAPTDDERDVRGIDLFVRSDAEQLSHLVELVDGGELRVEVARRVPLAELPALHADAAAGALPSGKVVVTPGA
;
A
#
# COMPACT_ATOMS: atom_id res chain seq x y z
N MET A 1 14.57 -22.71 -5.85
CA MET A 1 13.26 -22.17 -5.45
C MET A 1 12.53 -21.60 -6.66
N LYS A 2 11.21 -21.46 -6.58
CA LYS A 2 10.41 -20.79 -7.60
C LYS A 2 10.35 -19.28 -7.32
N ALA A 3 10.39 -18.48 -8.43
CA ALA A 3 10.20 -17.04 -8.37
C ALA A 3 9.55 -16.54 -9.67
N VAL A 4 8.86 -15.40 -9.59
CA VAL A 4 8.45 -14.65 -10.79
C VAL A 4 9.40 -13.49 -10.97
N ARG A 5 10.06 -13.41 -12.14
CA ARG A 5 11.03 -12.35 -12.46
C ARG A 5 10.78 -11.74 -13.84
N PHE A 6 11.31 -10.56 -14.05
CA PHE A 6 11.43 -9.97 -15.38
C PHE A 6 12.89 -9.63 -15.67
N HIS A 7 13.32 -9.95 -16.92
CA HIS A 7 14.69 -9.79 -17.40
C HIS A 7 14.87 -8.50 -18.21
N GLN A 8 13.77 -7.86 -18.54
CA GLN A 8 13.70 -6.56 -19.21
C GLN A 8 12.43 -5.85 -18.77
N TYR A 9 12.42 -4.54 -18.85
CA TYR A 9 11.21 -3.76 -18.65
C TYR A 9 10.23 -3.96 -19.81
N GLY A 10 8.94 -3.87 -19.54
CA GLY A 10 7.91 -4.02 -20.57
C GLY A 10 6.53 -4.31 -20.01
N ASP A 11 5.65 -4.83 -20.84
CA ASP A 11 4.30 -5.24 -20.54
C ASP A 11 4.24 -6.49 -19.64
N PRO A 12 3.09 -6.91 -19.11
CA PRO A 12 2.98 -8.07 -18.21
C PRO A 12 3.60 -9.36 -18.69
N ASP A 13 3.73 -9.55 -20.00
CA ASP A 13 4.31 -10.72 -20.65
C ASP A 13 5.82 -10.89 -20.47
N VAL A 14 6.52 -9.86 -19.94
CA VAL A 14 7.95 -9.98 -19.57
C VAL A 14 8.16 -10.76 -18.28
N LEU A 15 7.11 -10.97 -17.47
CA LEU A 15 7.18 -11.75 -16.24
C LEU A 15 7.32 -13.25 -16.54
N ARG A 16 8.27 -13.91 -15.90
CA ARG A 16 8.57 -15.34 -16.02
C ARG A 16 8.51 -16.03 -14.67
N HIS A 17 7.73 -17.11 -14.58
CA HIS A 17 7.77 -18.02 -13.43
C HIS A 17 8.86 -19.06 -13.71
N GLU A 18 9.93 -19.04 -12.93
CA GLU A 18 11.15 -19.77 -13.20
C GLU A 18 11.81 -20.35 -11.95
N ASP A 19 12.73 -21.31 -12.15
CA ASP A 19 13.59 -21.81 -11.09
C ASP A 19 14.79 -20.89 -10.91
N VAL A 20 15.08 -20.55 -9.66
CA VAL A 20 16.22 -19.72 -9.28
C VAL A 20 16.94 -20.32 -8.08
N GLU A 21 18.19 -19.95 -7.87
CA GLU A 21 18.94 -20.33 -6.68
C GLU A 21 18.30 -19.69 -5.43
N GLN A 22 18.28 -20.43 -4.33
CA GLN A 22 17.83 -19.90 -3.04
C GLN A 22 18.94 -19.01 -2.48
N PRO A 23 18.64 -17.74 -2.15
CA PRO A 23 19.67 -16.82 -1.69
C PRO A 23 20.06 -17.08 -0.23
N ASP A 24 21.31 -16.80 0.13
CA ASP A 24 21.77 -16.77 1.52
C ASP A 24 21.81 -15.34 2.05
N PRO A 25 21.45 -15.12 3.33
CA PRO A 25 21.39 -13.78 3.89
C PRO A 25 22.78 -13.21 4.19
N ASP A 26 23.02 -11.98 3.74
CA ASP A 26 24.17 -11.17 4.12
C ASP A 26 24.03 -10.61 5.55
N ALA A 27 25.08 -9.94 6.05
CA ALA A 27 25.04 -9.29 7.36
C ALA A 27 23.87 -8.31 7.46
N GLY A 28 23.11 -8.37 8.57
CA GLY A 28 21.94 -7.54 8.82
C GLY A 28 20.67 -7.97 8.08
N GLN A 29 20.72 -9.02 7.25
CA GLN A 29 19.56 -9.58 6.55
C GLN A 29 19.05 -10.85 7.20
N VAL A 30 17.80 -11.15 6.93
CA VAL A 30 17.21 -12.46 7.20
C VAL A 30 16.66 -13.04 5.91
N ARG A 31 16.66 -14.37 5.79
CA ARG A 31 15.91 -15.05 4.75
C ARG A 31 14.53 -15.40 5.29
N VAL A 32 13.51 -14.98 4.56
CA VAL A 32 12.10 -15.26 4.86
C VAL A 32 11.57 -16.28 3.87
N ARG A 33 11.08 -17.41 4.38
CA ARG A 33 10.23 -18.32 3.61
C ARG A 33 8.86 -17.65 3.45
N VAL A 34 8.56 -17.24 2.24
CA VAL A 34 7.39 -16.41 1.92
C VAL A 34 6.09 -17.21 2.06
N ALA A 35 5.20 -16.76 2.90
CA ALA A 35 3.82 -17.24 2.95
C ALA A 35 2.96 -16.50 1.92
N ALA A 36 3.20 -15.21 1.74
CA ALA A 36 2.58 -14.38 0.71
C ALA A 36 3.33 -13.07 0.49
N THR A 37 3.17 -12.53 -0.70
CA THR A 37 3.34 -11.11 -1.04
C THR A 37 2.00 -10.51 -1.43
N SER A 38 1.96 -9.26 -1.83
CA SER A 38 0.75 -8.64 -2.35
C SER A 38 1.03 -7.80 -3.59
N PHE A 39 0.04 -7.67 -4.46
CA PHE A 39 0.14 -6.80 -5.63
C PHE A 39 -0.04 -5.33 -5.24
N ASN A 40 0.86 -4.49 -5.73
CA ASN A 40 0.79 -3.03 -5.66
C ASN A 40 0.94 -2.41 -7.05
N PRO A 41 0.26 -1.29 -7.36
CA PRO A 41 0.45 -0.59 -8.63
C PRO A 41 1.91 -0.19 -8.90
N VAL A 42 2.69 0.09 -7.85
CA VAL A 42 4.12 0.42 -7.97
C VAL A 42 4.94 -0.76 -8.53
N ASP A 43 4.60 -2.03 -8.21
CA ASP A 43 5.25 -3.21 -8.79
C ASP A 43 5.06 -3.23 -10.32
N ALA A 44 3.84 -2.90 -10.80
CA ALA A 44 3.56 -2.81 -12.22
C ALA A 44 4.32 -1.67 -12.89
N ASN A 45 4.44 -0.51 -12.21
CA ASN A 45 5.17 0.65 -12.70
C ASN A 45 6.69 0.41 -12.76
N ILE A 46 7.25 -0.29 -11.77
CA ILE A 46 8.66 -0.72 -11.78
C ILE A 46 8.88 -1.66 -12.95
N ARG A 47 8.07 -2.72 -13.11
CA ARG A 47 8.17 -3.67 -14.22
C ARG A 47 8.04 -2.99 -15.57
N ALA A 48 7.12 -2.05 -15.73
CA ALA A 48 6.94 -1.30 -16.98
C ALA A 48 8.10 -0.33 -17.29
N GLY A 49 8.95 -0.04 -16.29
CA GLY A 49 10.08 0.85 -16.43
C GLY A 49 9.76 2.34 -16.20
N PHE A 50 8.55 2.66 -15.76
CA PHE A 50 8.17 4.04 -15.43
C PHE A 50 8.89 4.58 -14.20
N MET A 51 9.41 3.68 -13.36
CA MET A 51 10.11 4.05 -12.12
C MET A 51 11.65 3.95 -12.23
N ARG A 52 12.24 3.86 -13.44
CA ARG A 52 13.70 3.71 -13.63
C ARG A 52 14.54 4.82 -12.98
N GLY A 53 14.02 6.03 -12.92
CA GLY A 53 14.71 7.16 -12.26
C GLY A 53 14.66 7.07 -10.75
N PRO A 54 13.47 7.09 -10.13
CA PRO A 54 13.33 7.11 -8.68
C PRO A 54 13.58 5.75 -8.02
N ILE A 55 13.35 4.63 -8.71
CA ILE A 55 13.55 3.26 -8.19
C ILE A 55 14.34 2.44 -9.22
N PRO A 56 15.67 2.60 -9.29
CA PRO A 56 16.50 1.82 -10.17
C PRO A 56 16.63 0.38 -9.65
N VAL A 57 16.20 -0.61 -10.44
CA VAL A 57 16.29 -2.03 -10.10
C VAL A 57 17.36 -2.73 -10.93
N THR A 58 18.00 -3.75 -10.35
CA THR A 58 18.89 -4.66 -11.08
C THR A 58 18.08 -5.75 -11.75
N LEU A 59 18.36 -6.00 -13.05
CA LEU A 59 17.73 -7.08 -13.80
C LEU A 59 18.61 -8.34 -13.80
N PRO A 60 18.04 -9.55 -13.73
CA PRO A 60 16.61 -9.84 -13.58
C PRO A 60 16.06 -9.45 -12.21
N HIS A 61 14.86 -8.92 -12.16
CA HIS A 61 14.23 -8.42 -10.92
C HIS A 61 12.99 -9.22 -10.55
N THR A 62 12.85 -9.52 -9.25
CA THR A 62 11.66 -10.13 -8.64
C THR A 62 10.78 -9.03 -8.05
N PRO A 63 9.52 -8.86 -8.47
CA PRO A 63 8.59 -7.90 -7.88
C PRO A 63 8.05 -8.38 -6.52
N GLY A 64 7.21 -7.56 -5.88
CA GLY A 64 6.53 -7.89 -4.64
C GLY A 64 7.21 -7.27 -3.43
N ILE A 65 6.84 -6.03 -3.11
CA ILE A 65 7.46 -5.25 -2.03
C ILE A 65 6.85 -5.48 -0.66
N ASP A 66 5.68 -6.10 -0.55
CA ASP A 66 5.14 -6.59 0.72
C ASP A 66 5.62 -8.01 0.97
N VAL A 67 5.93 -8.37 2.20
CA VAL A 67 6.21 -9.73 2.61
C VAL A 67 5.45 -10.11 3.86
N ALA A 68 4.92 -11.33 3.87
CA ALA A 68 4.52 -12.06 5.06
C ALA A 68 5.12 -13.46 4.98
N GLY A 69 5.77 -13.95 6.03
CA GLY A 69 6.44 -15.25 6.00
C GLY A 69 7.05 -15.64 7.32
N THR A 70 7.84 -16.71 7.25
CA THR A 70 8.56 -17.27 8.41
C THR A 70 10.05 -17.14 8.16
N VAL A 71 10.77 -16.59 9.11
CA VAL A 71 12.24 -16.51 9.06
C VAL A 71 12.84 -17.91 9.09
N ASP A 72 13.70 -18.24 8.13
CA ASP A 72 14.34 -19.57 8.06
C ASP A 72 15.87 -19.52 8.12
N ALA A 73 16.48 -18.35 7.94
CA ALA A 73 17.91 -18.13 8.12
C ALA A 73 18.21 -16.69 8.55
N LEU A 74 19.29 -16.50 9.28
CA LEU A 74 19.77 -15.19 9.76
C LEU A 74 21.17 -14.93 9.21
N GLY A 75 21.39 -13.71 8.74
CA GLY A 75 22.72 -13.19 8.44
C GLY A 75 23.47 -12.76 9.70
N GLU A 76 24.75 -12.46 9.53
CA GLU A 76 25.61 -12.02 10.63
C GLU A 76 25.08 -10.71 11.25
N GLY A 77 25.14 -10.61 12.58
CA GLY A 77 24.77 -9.41 13.33
C GLY A 77 23.28 -9.20 13.54
N VAL A 78 22.40 -10.03 13.01
CA VAL A 78 20.95 -9.91 13.26
C VAL A 78 20.65 -10.25 14.72
N THR A 79 19.89 -9.36 15.37
CA THR A 79 19.41 -9.49 16.74
C THR A 79 17.91 -9.19 16.83
N GLY A 80 17.22 -9.73 17.84
CA GLY A 80 15.79 -9.46 18.06
C GLY A 80 14.83 -10.28 17.17
N ILE A 81 15.35 -11.02 16.19
CA ILE A 81 14.60 -11.93 15.31
C ILE A 81 15.22 -13.32 15.41
N GLN A 82 14.42 -14.36 15.36
CA GLN A 82 14.85 -15.76 15.43
C GLN A 82 14.31 -16.58 14.26
N VAL A 83 15.00 -17.67 13.93
CA VAL A 83 14.48 -18.67 12.99
C VAL A 83 13.18 -19.26 13.56
N GLY A 84 12.15 -19.28 12.73
CA GLY A 84 10.79 -19.68 13.10
C GLY A 84 9.84 -18.53 13.38
N ASP A 85 10.33 -17.31 13.54
CA ASP A 85 9.47 -16.14 13.74
C ASP A 85 8.62 -15.85 12.50
N GLN A 86 7.33 -15.58 12.71
CA GLN A 86 6.44 -15.10 11.69
C GLN A 86 6.52 -13.57 11.61
N VAL A 87 6.82 -13.07 10.43
CA VAL A 87 7.10 -11.65 10.21
C VAL A 87 6.34 -11.08 9.02
N ILE A 88 6.14 -9.77 9.05
CA ILE A 88 5.70 -8.97 7.90
C ILE A 88 6.64 -7.77 7.71
N GLY A 89 6.67 -7.23 6.50
CA GLY A 89 7.46 -6.04 6.21
C GLY A 89 7.17 -5.41 4.86
N LEU A 90 7.56 -4.15 4.74
CA LEU A 90 7.66 -3.44 3.48
C LEU A 90 9.12 -3.48 3.03
N LEU A 91 9.41 -4.27 2.00
CA LEU A 91 10.77 -4.45 1.47
C LEU A 91 11.25 -3.21 0.72
N PRO A 92 12.58 -2.99 0.62
CA PRO A 92 13.13 -1.95 -0.22
C PRO A 92 12.68 -2.11 -1.67
N MET A 93 12.06 -1.08 -2.24
CA MET A 93 11.44 -1.14 -3.59
C MET A 93 12.44 -1.40 -4.72
N ALA A 94 13.72 -1.08 -4.52
CA ALA A 94 14.79 -1.34 -5.49
C ALA A 94 15.46 -2.71 -5.29
N GLY A 95 15.19 -3.38 -4.18
CA GLY A 95 15.72 -4.70 -3.86
C GLY A 95 14.90 -5.84 -4.44
N PRO A 96 15.38 -7.09 -4.34
CA PRO A 96 14.60 -8.28 -4.69
C PRO A 96 13.31 -8.34 -3.88
N GLY A 97 12.19 -8.58 -4.57
CA GLY A 97 10.88 -8.68 -3.94
C GLY A 97 10.46 -10.10 -3.56
N ALA A 98 9.32 -10.20 -2.90
CA ALA A 98 8.77 -11.42 -2.33
C ALA A 98 7.86 -12.23 -3.28
N ALA A 99 7.87 -11.95 -4.61
CA ALA A 99 7.21 -12.81 -5.58
C ALA A 99 8.06 -14.08 -5.85
N ALA A 100 8.39 -14.81 -4.77
CA ALA A 100 9.24 -16.00 -4.74
C ALA A 100 8.91 -16.85 -3.51
N GLU A 101 9.44 -18.09 -3.46
CA GLU A 101 9.32 -18.95 -2.27
C GLU A 101 10.15 -18.42 -1.09
N TYR A 102 11.26 -17.73 -1.36
CA TYR A 102 12.13 -17.11 -0.34
C TYR A 102 12.57 -15.73 -0.81
N VAL A 103 12.75 -14.83 0.15
CA VAL A 103 13.27 -13.49 -0.08
C VAL A 103 14.25 -13.10 1.01
N LEU A 104 15.26 -12.30 0.67
CA LEU A 104 16.11 -11.62 1.64
C LEU A 104 15.48 -10.29 2.03
N ALA A 105 15.39 -10.05 3.33
CA ALA A 105 14.86 -8.82 3.90
C ALA A 105 15.87 -8.21 4.89
N PRO A 106 16.07 -6.89 4.88
CA PRO A 106 16.72 -6.22 6.00
C PRO A 106 15.96 -6.52 7.29
N ALA A 107 16.64 -6.96 8.35
CA ALA A 107 15.99 -7.29 9.61
C ALA A 107 15.21 -6.11 10.19
N GLU A 108 15.73 -4.90 10.00
CA GLU A 108 15.13 -3.63 10.43
C GLU A 108 13.82 -3.26 9.72
N ALA A 109 13.54 -3.87 8.55
CA ALA A 109 12.29 -3.63 7.80
C ALA A 109 11.14 -4.54 8.26
N LEU A 110 11.40 -5.46 9.17
CA LEU A 110 10.45 -6.49 9.60
C LEU A 110 9.90 -6.23 10.99
N THR A 111 8.66 -6.64 11.20
CA THR A 111 8.01 -6.71 12.51
C THR A 111 7.30 -8.06 12.66
N PRO A 112 7.01 -8.54 13.88
CA PRO A 112 6.19 -9.73 14.08
C PRO A 112 4.87 -9.63 13.32
N ALA A 113 4.44 -10.72 12.70
CA ALA A 113 3.16 -10.78 12.02
C ALA A 113 1.99 -10.72 13.02
N PRO A 114 0.82 -10.17 12.65
CA PRO A 114 -0.37 -10.22 13.48
C PRO A 114 -0.81 -11.66 13.72
N LYS A 115 -1.32 -11.93 14.91
CA LYS A 115 -1.78 -13.27 15.35
C LYS A 115 -3.26 -13.51 15.07
N SER A 116 -4.02 -12.43 14.90
CA SER A 116 -5.48 -12.47 14.72
C SER A 116 -5.92 -12.75 13.28
N VAL A 117 -4.99 -12.71 12.32
CA VAL A 117 -5.24 -13.00 10.90
C VAL A 117 -4.30 -14.11 10.41
N ALA A 118 -4.70 -14.79 9.33
CA ALA A 118 -3.85 -15.81 8.72
C ALA A 118 -2.56 -15.16 8.17
N LEU A 119 -1.41 -15.81 8.37
CA LEU A 119 -0.11 -15.27 7.95
C LEU A 119 -0.07 -14.80 6.49
N PRO A 120 -0.62 -15.55 5.49
CA PRO A 120 -0.65 -15.05 4.11
C PRO A 120 -1.44 -13.74 3.95
N ASP A 121 -2.53 -13.58 4.71
CA ASP A 121 -3.37 -12.37 4.62
C ASP A 121 -2.69 -11.13 5.22
N ALA A 122 -1.76 -11.34 6.15
CA ALA A 122 -0.97 -10.26 6.73
C ALA A 122 -0.12 -9.51 5.69
N ALA A 123 0.20 -10.13 4.53
CA ALA A 123 0.84 -9.45 3.40
C ALA A 123 -0.01 -8.31 2.81
N ALA A 124 -1.29 -8.22 3.16
CA ALA A 124 -2.17 -7.13 2.74
C ALA A 124 -1.98 -5.84 3.55
N LEU A 125 -1.12 -5.83 4.58
CA LEU A 125 -0.99 -4.71 5.51
C LEU A 125 0.19 -3.76 5.19
N PRO A 126 1.44 -4.20 4.89
CA PRO A 126 2.60 -3.33 5.02
C PRO A 126 2.53 -2.05 4.18
N LEU A 127 2.55 -2.12 2.85
CA LEU A 127 2.57 -0.92 2.01
C LEU A 127 1.33 -0.05 2.22
N VAL A 128 0.16 -0.63 2.15
CA VAL A 128 -1.09 0.15 2.17
C VAL A 128 -1.42 0.67 3.56
N GLY A 129 -1.09 -0.08 4.60
CA GLY A 129 -1.20 0.36 6.00
C GLY A 129 -0.25 1.51 6.30
N LEU A 130 1.04 1.36 5.94
CA LEU A 130 2.03 2.43 6.12
C LEU A 130 1.70 3.67 5.30
N THR A 131 1.21 3.51 4.06
CA THR A 131 0.76 4.66 3.25
C THR A 131 -0.37 5.41 3.94
N ALA A 132 -1.39 4.71 4.43
CA ALA A 132 -2.51 5.33 5.13
C ALA A 132 -2.07 5.98 6.44
N TRP A 133 -1.21 5.30 7.22
CA TRP A 133 -0.67 5.81 8.47
C TRP A 133 0.13 7.09 8.27
N GLN A 134 1.11 7.08 7.37
CA GLN A 134 1.98 8.23 7.10
C GLN A 134 1.17 9.41 6.53
N ALA A 135 0.22 9.15 5.62
CA ALA A 135 -0.66 10.18 5.09
C ALA A 135 -1.46 10.88 6.20
N LEU A 136 -2.00 10.10 7.14
CA LEU A 136 -2.84 10.63 8.22
C LEU A 136 -2.02 11.22 9.34
N PHE A 137 -1.10 10.46 9.94
CA PHE A 137 -0.51 10.82 11.23
C PHE A 137 0.81 11.59 11.13
N GLU A 138 1.48 11.56 9.98
CA GLU A 138 2.65 12.41 9.76
C GLU A 138 2.28 13.73 9.06
N HIS A 139 1.32 13.70 8.14
CA HIS A 139 1.03 14.82 7.26
C HIS A 139 -0.30 15.50 7.55
N ALA A 140 -1.43 14.79 7.47
CA ALA A 140 -2.75 15.37 7.66
C ALA A 140 -3.04 15.73 9.13
N LYS A 141 -2.60 14.88 10.07
CA LYS A 141 -2.76 15.03 11.53
C LYS A 141 -4.17 15.42 11.97
N PRO A 142 -5.20 14.68 11.54
CA PRO A 142 -6.56 15.03 11.86
C PRO A 142 -6.82 14.91 13.35
N THR A 143 -7.59 15.83 13.89
CA THR A 143 -8.10 15.79 15.27
C THR A 143 -9.60 15.51 15.27
N ALA A 144 -10.14 15.14 16.44
CA ALA A 144 -11.56 14.84 16.58
C ALA A 144 -12.45 15.98 16.06
N GLY A 145 -13.44 15.62 15.26
CA GLY A 145 -14.39 16.55 14.64
C GLY A 145 -13.91 17.24 13.36
N GLN A 146 -12.63 17.10 12.99
CA GLN A 146 -12.14 17.60 11.71
C GLN A 146 -12.67 16.77 10.53
N ARG A 147 -12.89 17.42 9.40
CA ARG A 147 -13.41 16.82 8.17
C ARG A 147 -12.27 16.40 7.25
N VAL A 148 -12.21 15.13 6.92
CA VAL A 148 -11.18 14.56 6.03
C VAL A 148 -11.86 13.98 4.80
N LEU A 149 -11.48 14.48 3.61
CA LEU A 149 -11.90 13.89 2.34
C LEU A 149 -10.85 12.86 1.90
N ILE A 150 -11.27 11.61 1.72
CA ILE A 150 -10.45 10.54 1.17
C ILE A 150 -10.90 10.25 -0.25
N ASN A 151 -10.20 10.81 -1.23
CA ASN A 151 -10.44 10.57 -2.63
C ASN A 151 -9.76 9.26 -3.07
N GLY A 152 -10.54 8.31 -3.59
CA GLY A 152 -10.09 6.96 -3.91
C GLY A 152 -10.22 5.97 -2.75
N ALA A 153 -11.15 6.21 -1.82
CA ALA A 153 -11.38 5.34 -0.66
C ALA A 153 -11.79 3.90 -1.04
N GLY A 154 -12.29 3.69 -2.24
CA GLY A 154 -12.60 2.35 -2.77
C GLY A 154 -11.37 1.49 -3.06
N GLY A 155 -10.15 2.03 -3.07
CA GLY A 155 -8.89 1.32 -3.25
C GLY A 155 -8.39 0.61 -1.98
N ALA A 156 -7.25 -0.08 -2.10
CA ALA A 156 -6.66 -0.81 -0.98
C ALA A 156 -6.18 0.12 0.15
N VAL A 157 -5.46 1.21 -0.17
CA VAL A 157 -5.02 2.22 0.82
C VAL A 157 -6.23 2.87 1.48
N GLY A 158 -7.28 3.17 0.69
CA GLY A 158 -8.47 3.85 1.18
C GLY A 158 -9.21 3.11 2.28
N GLY A 159 -9.27 1.78 2.21
CA GLY A 159 -9.90 0.97 3.26
C GLY A 159 -9.22 1.13 4.63
N TYR A 160 -7.89 1.23 4.67
CA TYR A 160 -7.13 1.51 5.90
C TYR A 160 -7.25 2.99 6.30
N ALA A 161 -7.15 3.90 5.33
CA ALA A 161 -7.24 5.33 5.62
C ALA A 161 -8.57 5.73 6.24
N VAL A 162 -9.70 5.15 5.80
CA VAL A 162 -11.02 5.39 6.40
C VAL A 162 -11.04 4.92 7.85
N GLN A 163 -10.61 3.69 8.13
CA GLN A 163 -10.60 3.13 9.49
C GLN A 163 -9.73 3.98 10.43
N LEU A 164 -8.51 4.30 10.03
CA LEU A 164 -7.56 5.08 10.83
C LEU A 164 -8.02 6.53 11.07
N ALA A 165 -8.60 7.18 10.05
CA ALA A 165 -9.16 8.52 10.20
C ALA A 165 -10.36 8.53 11.19
N LYS A 166 -11.18 7.48 11.16
CA LYS A 166 -12.28 7.31 12.14
C LYS A 166 -11.77 7.10 13.54
N GLN A 167 -10.72 6.32 13.75
CA GLN A 167 -10.07 6.15 15.06
C GLN A 167 -9.53 7.48 15.61
N ALA A 168 -9.01 8.36 14.74
CA ALA A 168 -8.60 9.71 15.11
C ALA A 168 -9.79 10.65 15.44
N GLY A 169 -11.04 10.17 15.33
CA GLY A 169 -12.24 10.95 15.59
C GLY A 169 -12.65 11.90 14.46
N ALA A 170 -12.08 11.76 13.28
CA ALA A 170 -12.41 12.60 12.14
C ALA A 170 -13.81 12.30 11.58
N HIS A 171 -14.44 13.30 10.98
CA HIS A 171 -15.57 13.13 10.10
C HIS A 171 -15.06 12.79 8.69
N VAL A 172 -15.29 11.57 8.24
CA VAL A 172 -14.71 11.04 7.01
C VAL A 172 -15.69 11.11 5.85
N ILE A 173 -15.31 11.87 4.82
CA ILE A 173 -15.98 11.92 3.51
C ILE A 173 -15.14 11.08 2.56
N ALA A 174 -15.73 10.07 1.94
CA ALA A 174 -15.01 9.10 1.14
C ALA A 174 -15.57 9.02 -0.29
N THR A 175 -14.71 8.98 -1.31
CA THR A 175 -15.18 8.69 -2.67
C THR A 175 -15.08 7.20 -2.97
N ALA A 176 -16.15 6.63 -3.52
CA ALA A 176 -16.22 5.22 -3.90
C ALA A 176 -17.17 5.06 -5.09
N GLY A 177 -16.94 4.04 -5.90
CA GLY A 177 -17.91 3.61 -6.90
C GLY A 177 -18.83 2.52 -6.37
N PRO A 178 -19.84 2.09 -7.15
CA PRO A 178 -20.84 1.10 -6.71
C PRO A 178 -20.24 -0.21 -6.17
N ARG A 179 -19.12 -0.67 -6.73
CA ARG A 179 -18.43 -1.91 -6.31
C ARG A 179 -17.75 -1.84 -4.94
N SER A 180 -17.54 -0.65 -4.39
CA SER A 180 -16.77 -0.44 -3.14
C SER A 180 -17.50 0.37 -2.08
N SER A 181 -18.63 0.99 -2.41
CA SER A 181 -19.34 1.92 -1.52
C SER A 181 -19.81 1.26 -0.22
N GLU A 182 -20.28 0.01 -0.27
CA GLU A 182 -20.71 -0.74 0.92
C GLU A 182 -19.50 -1.01 1.86
N ARG A 183 -18.38 -1.46 1.30
CA ARG A 183 -17.14 -1.70 2.05
C ARG A 183 -16.60 -0.42 2.69
N VAL A 184 -16.65 0.70 1.97
CA VAL A 184 -16.19 2.01 2.48
C VAL A 184 -17.08 2.49 3.63
N ARG A 185 -18.42 2.27 3.56
CA ARG A 185 -19.32 2.53 4.70
C ARG A 185 -19.03 1.62 5.89
N ALA A 186 -18.81 0.33 5.63
CA ALA A 186 -18.46 -0.64 6.67
C ALA A 186 -17.10 -0.33 7.32
N ALA A 187 -16.18 0.34 6.61
CA ALA A 187 -14.92 0.85 7.17
C ALA A 187 -15.12 2.06 8.08
N GLY A 188 -16.30 2.69 8.09
CA GLY A 188 -16.67 3.77 9.00
C GLY A 188 -16.78 5.15 8.36
N ALA A 189 -16.79 5.28 7.01
CA ALA A 189 -17.01 6.58 6.36
C ALA A 189 -18.38 7.16 6.75
N ASP A 190 -18.41 8.43 7.17
CA ASP A 190 -19.64 9.14 7.53
C ASP A 190 -20.44 9.54 6.28
N GLU A 191 -19.73 9.94 5.22
CA GLU A 191 -20.31 10.31 3.93
C GLU A 191 -19.61 9.50 2.81
N VAL A 192 -20.39 8.95 1.87
CA VAL A 192 -19.85 8.28 0.69
C VAL A 192 -20.36 8.93 -0.58
N VAL A 193 -19.45 9.52 -1.34
CA VAL A 193 -19.71 10.16 -2.63
C VAL A 193 -19.45 9.14 -3.76
N ASP A 194 -20.48 8.87 -4.56
CA ASP A 194 -20.31 8.06 -5.78
C ASP A 194 -19.71 8.94 -6.90
N HIS A 195 -18.40 8.82 -7.07
CA HIS A 195 -17.65 9.57 -8.08
C HIS A 195 -18.01 9.22 -9.53
N THR A 196 -18.79 8.15 -9.75
CA THR A 196 -19.23 7.75 -11.09
C THR A 196 -20.48 8.49 -11.54
N THR A 197 -21.21 9.11 -10.61
CA THR A 197 -22.49 9.78 -10.86
C THR A 197 -22.42 11.30 -10.65
N VAL A 198 -21.52 11.76 -9.78
CA VAL A 198 -21.37 13.18 -9.45
C VAL A 198 -19.91 13.57 -9.27
N GLY A 199 -19.56 14.77 -9.70
CA GLY A 199 -18.21 15.31 -9.47
C GLY A 199 -17.94 15.51 -7.98
N VAL A 200 -16.77 15.04 -7.52
CA VAL A 200 -16.40 15.03 -6.08
C VAL A 200 -16.53 16.43 -5.47
N VAL A 201 -16.03 17.45 -6.16
CA VAL A 201 -16.07 18.86 -5.67
C VAL A 201 -17.50 19.37 -5.51
N ALA A 202 -18.41 18.99 -6.41
CA ALA A 202 -19.81 19.40 -6.34
C ALA A 202 -20.60 18.67 -5.24
N ALA A 203 -20.17 17.46 -4.88
CA ALA A 203 -20.85 16.63 -3.89
C ALA A 203 -20.44 16.94 -2.45
N VAL A 204 -19.22 17.45 -2.24
CA VAL A 204 -18.72 17.76 -0.89
C VAL A 204 -19.28 19.10 -0.42
N SER A 205 -20.11 19.07 0.60
CA SER A 205 -20.70 20.26 1.20
C SER A 205 -19.76 20.93 2.19
N GLY A 206 -19.40 22.18 1.95
CA GLY A 206 -18.53 22.98 2.85
C GLY A 206 -17.06 22.56 2.83
N PRO A 207 -16.20 23.32 3.51
CA PRO A 207 -14.75 23.08 3.51
C PRO A 207 -14.37 21.84 4.30
N VAL A 208 -13.23 21.26 3.93
CA VAL A 208 -12.58 20.16 4.65
C VAL A 208 -11.25 20.60 5.27
N ASP A 209 -10.77 19.89 6.27
CA ASP A 209 -9.50 20.17 6.95
C ASP A 209 -8.32 19.56 6.21
N ALA A 210 -8.52 18.37 5.64
CA ALA A 210 -7.54 17.67 4.85
C ALA A 210 -8.16 16.90 3.68
N VAL A 211 -7.39 16.74 2.62
CA VAL A 211 -7.69 15.86 1.50
C VAL A 211 -6.57 14.84 1.38
N LEU A 212 -6.93 13.55 1.37
CA LEU A 212 -6.04 12.47 0.94
C LEU A 212 -6.42 12.08 -0.49
N ASN A 213 -5.54 12.33 -1.46
CA ASN A 213 -5.73 11.88 -2.83
C ASN A 213 -4.99 10.55 -3.06
N LEU A 214 -5.76 9.47 -3.15
CA LEU A 214 -5.29 8.09 -3.33
C LEU A 214 -5.63 7.55 -4.73
N ALA A 215 -6.28 8.35 -5.55
CA ALA A 215 -6.71 7.97 -6.90
C ALA A 215 -5.94 8.75 -7.96
N PRO A 216 -5.63 8.13 -9.11
CA PRO A 216 -5.16 8.89 -10.27
C PRO A 216 -6.28 9.84 -10.72
N VAL A 217 -5.97 11.12 -10.83
CA VAL A 217 -6.88 12.18 -11.27
C VAL A 217 -6.13 13.08 -12.24
N GLU A 218 -6.87 13.86 -13.06
CA GLU A 218 -6.26 14.87 -13.91
C GLU A 218 -5.77 16.08 -13.07
N PRO A 219 -4.74 16.83 -13.53
CA PRO A 219 -4.22 17.99 -12.80
C PRO A 219 -5.27 19.01 -12.39
N ALA A 220 -6.25 19.28 -13.27
CA ALA A 220 -7.36 20.20 -12.98
C ALA A 220 -8.26 19.67 -11.84
N GLN A 221 -8.45 18.36 -11.75
CA GLN A 221 -9.22 17.74 -10.67
C GLN A 221 -8.47 17.83 -9.34
N LEU A 222 -7.14 17.61 -9.34
CA LEU A 222 -6.32 17.74 -8.13
C LEU A 222 -6.33 19.17 -7.61
N ALA A 223 -6.21 20.16 -8.50
CA ALA A 223 -6.33 21.59 -8.17
C ALA A 223 -7.74 21.94 -7.62
N ALA A 224 -8.78 21.33 -8.17
CA ALA A 224 -10.15 21.53 -7.69
C ALA A 224 -10.36 20.92 -6.28
N LEU A 225 -9.73 19.79 -5.99
CA LEU A 225 -9.72 19.20 -4.63
C LEU A 225 -9.03 20.12 -3.62
N LEU A 226 -7.93 20.79 -4.00
CA LEU A 226 -7.27 21.80 -3.16
C LEU A 226 -8.23 22.94 -2.79
N GLY A 227 -9.11 23.31 -3.71
CA GLY A 227 -10.13 24.34 -3.51
C GLY A 227 -11.13 24.04 -2.38
N LEU A 228 -11.35 22.77 -2.04
CA LEU A 228 -12.22 22.36 -0.94
C LEU A 228 -11.59 22.55 0.45
N ILE A 229 -10.27 22.71 0.52
CA ILE A 229 -9.55 22.76 1.78
C ILE A 229 -9.65 24.14 2.40
N ARG A 230 -9.97 24.21 3.70
CA ARG A 230 -9.98 25.47 4.45
C ARG A 230 -8.57 26.07 4.55
N PRO A 231 -8.42 27.37 4.81
CA PRO A 231 -7.11 27.95 5.12
C PRO A 231 -6.39 27.21 6.25
N GLY A 232 -5.07 26.99 6.09
CA GLY A 232 -4.25 26.25 7.02
C GLY A 232 -4.34 24.72 6.90
N GLY A 233 -5.11 24.19 5.94
CA GLY A 233 -5.29 22.76 5.74
C GLY A 233 -4.21 22.11 4.86
N VAL A 234 -4.43 20.84 4.47
CA VAL A 234 -3.42 20.06 3.74
C VAL A 234 -4.04 19.13 2.70
N LEU A 235 -3.38 19.03 1.55
CA LEU A 235 -3.60 18.01 0.54
C LEU A 235 -2.43 17.03 0.56
N VAL A 236 -2.70 15.76 0.86
CA VAL A 236 -1.70 14.69 0.77
C VAL A 236 -1.99 13.86 -0.49
N ASN A 237 -1.05 13.84 -1.41
CA ASN A 237 -1.16 13.16 -2.68
C ASN A 237 -0.23 11.94 -2.72
N THR A 238 -0.76 10.78 -3.09
CA THR A 238 0.01 9.53 -3.24
C THR A 238 0.28 9.16 -4.69
N THR A 239 -0.18 10.00 -5.64
CA THR A 239 0.01 9.75 -7.06
C THR A 239 1.28 10.46 -7.55
N VAL A 240 2.37 9.72 -7.63
CA VAL A 240 3.74 10.23 -7.91
C VAL A 240 3.96 10.90 -9.28
N TRP A 241 2.98 10.81 -10.17
CA TRP A 241 3.07 11.38 -11.52
C TRP A 241 2.74 12.86 -11.59
N MET A 242 2.18 13.39 -10.55
CA MET A 242 1.61 14.73 -10.54
C MET A 242 1.89 15.35 -9.17
N PRO A 243 2.68 16.44 -9.13
CA PRO A 243 2.99 17.11 -7.88
C PRO A 243 1.72 17.68 -7.23
N ALA A 244 1.64 17.58 -5.92
CA ALA A 244 0.58 18.16 -5.13
C ALA A 244 0.61 19.69 -5.25
N PRO A 245 -0.48 20.34 -5.66
CA PRO A 245 -0.56 21.79 -5.70
C PRO A 245 -0.59 22.38 -4.28
N THR A 246 -0.09 23.59 -4.11
CA THR A 246 -0.15 24.39 -2.88
C THR A 246 -0.96 25.67 -3.12
N ASP A 247 -1.42 26.30 -2.04
CA ASP A 247 -2.05 27.63 -2.10
C ASP A 247 -1.48 28.46 -0.93
N ASP A 248 -0.45 29.24 -1.24
CA ASP A 248 0.29 30.01 -0.25
C ASP A 248 -0.57 31.18 0.32
N GLU A 249 -1.54 31.70 -0.43
CA GLU A 249 -2.42 32.78 0.05
C GLU A 249 -3.37 32.28 1.16
N ARG A 250 -3.79 31.01 1.08
CA ARG A 250 -4.64 30.37 2.08
C ARG A 250 -3.87 29.49 3.07
N ASP A 251 -2.54 29.45 2.99
CA ASP A 251 -1.69 28.55 3.79
C ASP A 251 -2.13 27.07 3.65
N VAL A 252 -2.50 26.64 2.42
CA VAL A 252 -2.86 25.24 2.15
C VAL A 252 -1.67 24.52 1.57
N ARG A 253 -1.17 23.52 2.30
CA ARG A 253 0.02 22.76 1.92
C ARG A 253 -0.33 21.59 1.00
N GLY A 254 0.43 21.43 -0.08
CA GLY A 254 0.44 20.23 -0.90
C GLY A 254 1.63 19.35 -0.52
N ILE A 255 1.41 18.05 -0.32
CA ILE A 255 2.43 17.08 0.08
C ILE A 255 2.34 15.88 -0.86
N ASP A 256 3.44 15.58 -1.55
CA ASP A 256 3.60 14.33 -2.28
C ASP A 256 4.16 13.26 -1.33
N LEU A 257 3.33 12.29 -1.00
CA LEU A 257 3.71 11.19 -0.13
C LEU A 257 4.29 10.04 -0.94
N PHE A 258 5.54 9.73 -0.66
CA PHE A 258 6.19 8.49 -1.05
C PHE A 258 6.38 7.64 0.22
N VAL A 259 5.66 6.51 0.32
CA VAL A 259 5.68 5.66 1.52
C VAL A 259 7.09 5.11 1.76
N ARG A 260 7.53 5.14 3.01
CA ARG A 260 8.78 4.52 3.46
C ARG A 260 8.52 3.31 4.34
N SER A 261 9.46 2.37 4.34
CA SER A 261 9.49 1.29 5.31
C SER A 261 9.72 1.86 6.72
N ASP A 262 8.93 1.39 7.67
CA ASP A 262 9.01 1.79 9.07
C ASP A 262 8.43 0.66 9.92
N ALA A 263 9.32 -0.14 10.52
CA ALA A 263 8.92 -1.32 11.29
C ALA A 263 8.19 -0.97 12.59
N GLU A 264 8.47 0.20 13.19
CA GLU A 264 7.78 0.66 14.41
C GLU A 264 6.33 1.03 14.10
N GLN A 265 6.09 1.81 13.04
CA GLN A 265 4.75 2.14 12.57
C GLN A 265 3.98 0.88 12.14
N LEU A 266 4.66 -0.05 11.46
CA LEU A 266 4.05 -1.31 11.06
C LEU A 266 3.70 -2.17 12.28
N SER A 267 4.55 -2.20 13.32
CA SER A 267 4.26 -2.88 14.58
C SER A 267 3.03 -2.30 15.27
N HIS A 268 2.87 -0.98 15.26
CA HIS A 268 1.67 -0.34 15.81
C HIS A 268 0.41 -0.72 15.01
N LEU A 269 0.50 -0.77 13.68
CA LEU A 269 -0.60 -1.27 12.85
C LEU A 269 -0.95 -2.73 13.14
N VAL A 270 0.05 -3.58 13.43
CA VAL A 270 -0.16 -4.97 13.87
C VAL A 270 -0.91 -5.01 15.21
N GLU A 271 -0.54 -4.16 16.17
CA GLU A 271 -1.25 -4.05 17.47
C GLU A 271 -2.72 -3.69 17.27
N LEU A 272 -3.02 -2.73 16.38
CA LEU A 272 -4.40 -2.36 16.04
C LEU A 272 -5.18 -3.52 15.38
N VAL A 273 -4.50 -4.32 14.55
CA VAL A 273 -5.11 -5.51 13.92
C VAL A 273 -5.41 -6.56 14.97
N ASP A 274 -4.46 -6.88 15.85
CA ASP A 274 -4.63 -7.88 16.91
C ASP A 274 -5.64 -7.43 17.97
N GLY A 275 -5.74 -6.11 18.21
CA GLY A 275 -6.77 -5.48 19.05
C GLY A 275 -8.17 -5.46 18.43
N GLY A 276 -8.31 -5.81 17.14
CA GLY A 276 -9.58 -5.77 16.41
C GLY A 276 -10.03 -4.35 16.01
N GLU A 277 -9.15 -3.36 16.18
CA GLU A 277 -9.40 -1.96 15.86
C GLU A 277 -9.14 -1.65 14.37
N LEU A 278 -8.27 -2.42 13.72
CA LEU A 278 -7.96 -2.33 12.30
C LEU A 278 -8.22 -3.67 11.62
N ARG A 279 -9.05 -3.67 10.58
CA ARG A 279 -9.36 -4.89 9.82
C ARG A 279 -8.51 -5.00 8.58
N VAL A 280 -7.87 -6.16 8.41
CA VAL A 280 -7.16 -6.53 7.18
C VAL A 280 -8.17 -7.12 6.21
N GLU A 281 -8.25 -6.55 5.00
CA GLU A 281 -9.18 -6.98 3.97
C GLU A 281 -8.43 -7.50 2.74
N VAL A 282 -8.63 -8.78 2.43
CA VAL A 282 -8.10 -9.43 1.22
C VAL A 282 -9.23 -9.67 0.24
N ALA A 283 -9.19 -8.99 -0.91
CA ALA A 283 -10.20 -9.08 -1.94
C ALA A 283 -10.06 -10.35 -2.80
N ARG A 284 -8.83 -10.79 -3.04
CA ARG A 284 -8.54 -11.99 -3.86
C ARG A 284 -7.19 -12.58 -3.43
N ARG A 285 -7.08 -13.92 -3.51
CA ARG A 285 -5.82 -14.65 -3.38
C ARG A 285 -5.52 -15.36 -4.68
N VAL A 286 -4.27 -15.28 -5.12
CA VAL A 286 -3.81 -15.92 -6.36
C VAL A 286 -2.50 -16.67 -6.12
N PRO A 287 -2.25 -17.79 -6.79
CA PRO A 287 -0.96 -18.45 -6.74
C PRO A 287 0.12 -17.63 -7.49
N LEU A 288 1.37 -17.76 -7.05
CA LEU A 288 2.53 -17.07 -7.64
C LEU A 288 2.61 -17.23 -9.17
N ALA A 289 2.31 -18.43 -9.67
CA ALA A 289 2.33 -18.70 -11.10
C ALA A 289 1.34 -17.83 -11.92
N GLU A 290 0.29 -17.31 -11.28
CA GLU A 290 -0.71 -16.43 -11.90
C GLU A 290 -0.34 -14.93 -11.79
N LEU A 291 0.80 -14.59 -11.19
CA LEU A 291 1.21 -13.18 -11.06
C LEU A 291 1.31 -12.44 -12.41
N PRO A 292 1.79 -13.04 -13.52
CA PRO A 292 1.76 -12.40 -14.83
C PRO A 292 0.33 -12.04 -15.29
N ALA A 293 -0.64 -12.94 -15.07
CA ALA A 293 -2.04 -12.70 -15.39
C ALA A 293 -2.65 -11.60 -14.50
N LEU A 294 -2.29 -11.57 -13.20
CA LEU A 294 -2.70 -10.50 -12.29
C LEU A 294 -2.19 -9.13 -12.74
N HIS A 295 -0.95 -9.04 -13.22
CA HIS A 295 -0.43 -7.79 -13.80
C HIS A 295 -1.15 -7.40 -15.10
N ALA A 296 -1.61 -8.36 -15.91
CA ALA A 296 -2.44 -8.09 -17.09
C ALA A 296 -3.84 -7.59 -16.68
N ASP A 297 -4.48 -8.22 -15.67
CA ASP A 297 -5.73 -7.74 -15.08
C ASP A 297 -5.60 -6.29 -14.59
N ALA A 298 -4.48 -5.97 -13.95
CA ALA A 298 -4.19 -4.60 -13.48
C ALA A 298 -4.10 -3.60 -14.64
N ALA A 299 -3.37 -3.95 -15.70
CA ALA A 299 -3.24 -3.11 -16.88
C ALA A 299 -4.58 -2.89 -17.62
N ALA A 300 -5.48 -3.88 -17.56
CA ALA A 300 -6.83 -3.80 -18.10
C ALA A 300 -7.86 -3.12 -17.17
N GLY A 301 -7.47 -2.68 -15.96
CA GLY A 301 -8.39 -2.11 -14.97
C GLY A 301 -9.40 -3.12 -14.39
N ALA A 302 -9.09 -4.41 -14.49
CA ALA A 302 -9.98 -5.53 -14.11
C ALA A 302 -9.77 -6.03 -12.66
N LEU A 303 -8.90 -5.37 -11.89
CA LEU A 303 -8.68 -5.76 -10.50
C LEU A 303 -9.92 -5.57 -9.62
N PRO A 304 -10.13 -6.44 -8.61
CA PRO A 304 -11.15 -6.19 -7.60
C PRO A 304 -10.79 -4.95 -6.76
N SER A 305 -11.81 -4.33 -6.16
CA SER A 305 -11.59 -3.31 -5.14
C SER A 305 -11.00 -3.93 -3.89
N GLY A 306 -9.85 -3.44 -3.43
CA GLY A 306 -9.12 -3.95 -2.26
C GLY A 306 -7.82 -4.64 -2.61
N LYS A 307 -7.24 -5.35 -1.65
CA LYS A 307 -5.90 -5.93 -1.76
C LYS A 307 -5.93 -7.33 -2.38
N VAL A 308 -5.00 -7.59 -3.30
CA VAL A 308 -4.78 -8.94 -3.85
C VAL A 308 -3.50 -9.50 -3.27
N VAL A 309 -3.61 -10.66 -2.65
CA VAL A 309 -2.49 -11.41 -2.05
C VAL A 309 -2.03 -12.51 -3.00
N VAL A 310 -0.73 -12.71 -3.09
CA VAL A 310 -0.07 -13.67 -3.97
C VAL A 310 0.69 -14.68 -3.10
N THR A 311 0.37 -15.97 -3.25
CA THR A 311 0.99 -17.05 -2.45
C THR A 311 1.94 -17.89 -3.31
N PRO A 312 3.13 -18.26 -2.83
CA PRO A 312 4.07 -19.09 -3.59
C PRO A 312 3.51 -20.47 -4.00
N GLY A 313 2.42 -20.91 -3.39
CA GLY A 313 1.86 -22.24 -3.57
C GLY A 313 2.26 -23.18 -2.42
N ALA A 314 1.46 -24.24 -2.22
CA ALA A 314 1.80 -25.33 -1.29
C ALA A 314 2.70 -26.33 -1.97
#